data_8009cc6e343369c53c3f89aa362be1b4
#
_entry.id   8009cc6e343369c53c3f89aa362be1b4
#
_cell.length_a   1.000
_cell.length_b   1.000
_cell.length_c   1.000
_cell.angle_alpha   90.00
_cell.angle_beta   90.00
_cell.angle_gamma   90.00
#
_symmetry.space_group_name_H-M   'P 1'
#
loop_
_entity.id
_entity.type
_entity.pdbx_description
1 polymer ?
#
loop_
_entity_poly.entity_id
_entity_poly.type
_entity_poly.pdbx_seq_one_letter_code
_entity_poly.pdbx_strand_id
1 'polypeptide(L)'
;MAEPAAAKRGIPPKDDFNAWYPFMVEAAELVDKRYPVKGMDVWRPYGWKAMRLIDGLTHAEMERTGHQEVNFPLLVPEQLLEKENRLVSRLQRARAEGVDPSELRMDEETTGFAKEVYWVKHAGETELDVPMFLRPTSETAMYTMFPLWIRSHADLPLKTYQMVNTFRYETKQTRSFIRVREIHFFEAHTCHVDEDDATRQIEEDLEIAARLMHDLCLPVLVARRPVWDTFPGAHYTVGIDVVMPDGRTLQVASVHHYRDQWARAFDVRYEDVKGEQQYCHQTTYGMSERLLGAVVGVHGDDRGLILPPAIAPHQAVIVPVLAKKGANEVLAACNKLQAQLRDAGLRVHLDDRDLRPGQKYYDWEIRGVPLRFELGPRDLASGECVLVPRTGGKSNAPLAGTAEVARETLEAVADELRKRARKLKDTCMHTLPALERSGAGRMTLAEPVAPGRIYELPFDGSDADAGAVEELTGLSFLGDAREPFTKARKCAVTGESTKRCVWLARTY
;
A
#
# COMPACT_ATOMS: atom_id res chain seq x y z
N MET A 1 -40.66 -5.11 4.12
CA MET A 1 -39.23 -5.49 4.20
C MET A 1 -38.65 -4.68 5.33
N ALA A 2 -37.96 -5.29 6.29
CA ALA A 2 -37.29 -4.54 7.35
C ALA A 2 -36.16 -3.70 6.75
N GLU A 3 -36.07 -2.41 7.09
CA GLU A 3 -35.00 -1.52 6.69
C GLU A 3 -33.64 -2.15 7.03
N PRO A 4 -32.66 -2.16 6.09
CA PRO A 4 -31.34 -2.72 6.36
C PRO A 4 -30.74 -2.12 7.65
N ALA A 5 -30.06 -2.92 8.46
CA ALA A 5 -29.47 -2.49 9.73
C ALA A 5 -28.51 -1.28 9.57
N ALA A 6 -27.90 -1.12 8.39
CA ALA A 6 -27.06 0.01 8.00
C ALA A 6 -27.85 1.33 7.95
N ALA A 7 -29.03 1.37 7.36
CA ALA A 7 -29.86 2.58 7.25
C ALA A 7 -30.26 3.14 8.62
N LYS A 8 -30.50 2.26 9.61
CA LYS A 8 -30.78 2.65 10.99
C LYS A 8 -29.56 3.28 11.72
N ARG A 9 -28.36 3.09 11.17
CA ARG A 9 -27.08 3.55 11.76
C ARG A 9 -26.51 4.80 11.09
N GLY A 10 -27.14 5.29 10.00
CA GLY A 10 -26.65 6.43 9.21
C GLY A 10 -25.37 6.13 8.42
N ILE A 11 -24.98 4.85 8.31
CA ILE A 11 -23.82 4.43 7.50
C ILE A 11 -24.27 4.40 6.03
N PRO A 12 -23.60 5.11 5.12
CA PRO A 12 -23.83 4.98 3.68
C PRO A 12 -23.63 3.52 3.24
N PRO A 13 -24.39 3.02 2.26
CA PRO A 13 -24.17 1.68 1.72
C PRO A 13 -22.80 1.58 1.06
N LYS A 14 -22.10 0.45 1.22
CA LYS A 14 -20.77 0.27 0.65
C LYS A 14 -20.75 0.31 -0.88
N ASP A 15 -21.88 0.00 -1.53
CA ASP A 15 -22.02 0.13 -2.99
C ASP A 15 -21.86 1.57 -3.46
N ASP A 16 -22.21 2.56 -2.64
CA ASP A 16 -21.77 3.95 -2.84
C ASP A 16 -20.41 4.18 -2.15
N PHE A 17 -19.37 3.64 -2.75
CA PHE A 17 -18.02 3.68 -2.21
C PHE A 17 -17.51 5.11 -1.98
N ASN A 18 -17.97 6.06 -2.78
CA ASN A 18 -17.56 7.46 -2.66
C ASN A 18 -18.13 8.14 -1.41
N ALA A 19 -19.33 7.77 -0.98
CA ALA A 19 -19.92 8.24 0.28
C ALA A 19 -19.45 7.39 1.46
N TRP A 20 -19.38 6.07 1.29
CA TRP A 20 -19.04 5.11 2.35
C TRP A 20 -17.62 5.27 2.88
N TYR A 21 -16.61 5.34 2.00
CA TYR A 21 -15.20 5.33 2.40
C TYR A 21 -14.83 6.53 3.29
N PRO A 22 -15.08 7.81 2.90
CA PRO A 22 -14.77 8.95 3.76
C PRO A 22 -15.55 8.95 5.06
N PHE A 23 -16.82 8.49 5.05
CA PHE A 23 -17.60 8.33 6.27
C PHE A 23 -16.94 7.32 7.23
N MET A 24 -16.52 6.16 6.72
CA MET A 24 -15.94 5.11 7.56
C MET A 24 -14.60 5.49 8.17
N VAL A 25 -13.75 6.19 7.44
CA VAL A 25 -12.45 6.67 7.94
C VAL A 25 -12.63 7.57 9.17
N GLU A 26 -13.65 8.43 9.17
CA GLU A 26 -13.96 9.31 10.30
C GLU A 26 -14.73 8.59 11.41
N ALA A 27 -15.77 7.82 11.07
CA ALA A 27 -16.61 7.12 12.04
C ALA A 27 -15.84 6.07 12.84
N ALA A 28 -14.85 5.40 12.22
CA ALA A 28 -13.97 4.46 12.89
C ALA A 28 -12.81 5.13 13.66
N GLU A 29 -12.80 6.46 13.69
CA GLU A 29 -11.79 7.25 14.39
C GLU A 29 -10.35 7.00 13.90
N LEU A 30 -10.16 6.83 12.59
CA LEU A 30 -8.82 6.64 12.02
C LEU A 30 -8.08 7.97 11.88
N VAL A 31 -8.75 8.99 11.31
CA VAL A 31 -8.21 10.35 11.18
C VAL A 31 -9.27 11.41 11.50
N ASP A 32 -8.81 12.65 11.69
CA ASP A 32 -9.61 13.85 11.79
C ASP A 32 -9.24 14.83 10.66
N LYS A 33 -10.19 15.11 9.77
CA LYS A 33 -10.00 15.96 8.58
C LYS A 33 -10.20 17.46 8.82
N ARG A 34 -10.56 17.86 10.04
CA ARG A 34 -10.86 19.25 10.39
C ARG A 34 -9.60 20.11 10.55
N TYR A 35 -8.41 19.50 10.45
CA TYR A 35 -7.16 20.24 10.43
C TYR A 35 -7.13 21.21 9.24
N PRO A 36 -6.75 22.48 9.44
CA PRO A 36 -6.97 23.56 8.44
C PRO A 36 -6.02 23.53 7.22
N VAL A 37 -5.32 22.41 6.99
CA VAL A 37 -4.47 22.21 5.81
C VAL A 37 -5.02 21.07 4.97
N LYS A 38 -5.47 21.39 3.76
CA LYS A 38 -6.05 20.40 2.84
C LYS A 38 -5.08 19.28 2.52
N GLY A 39 -5.52 18.04 2.73
CA GLY A 39 -4.72 16.84 2.43
C GLY A 39 -3.64 16.52 3.47
N MET A 40 -3.72 17.14 4.64
CA MET A 40 -2.91 16.82 5.82
C MET A 40 -3.88 16.48 6.95
N ASP A 41 -4.17 15.19 7.10
CA ASP A 41 -5.14 14.70 8.07
C ASP A 41 -4.45 14.43 9.42
N VAL A 42 -5.16 14.69 10.53
CA VAL A 42 -4.66 14.32 11.86
C VAL A 42 -4.95 12.85 12.13
N TRP A 43 -3.93 12.03 12.29
CA TRP A 43 -4.09 10.65 12.70
C TRP A 43 -4.64 10.55 14.12
N ARG A 44 -5.76 9.86 14.29
CA ARG A 44 -6.30 9.58 15.62
C ARG A 44 -5.59 8.35 16.23
N PRO A 45 -5.59 8.20 17.57
CA PRO A 45 -4.84 7.12 18.23
C PRO A 45 -5.13 5.71 17.70
N TYR A 46 -6.37 5.42 17.32
CA TYR A 46 -6.76 4.11 16.78
C TYR A 46 -6.18 3.87 15.39
N GLY A 47 -6.35 4.85 14.49
CA GLY A 47 -5.78 4.77 13.14
C GLY A 47 -4.26 4.75 13.14
N TRP A 48 -3.63 5.62 13.95
CA TRP A 48 -2.17 5.63 14.06
C TRP A 48 -1.62 4.32 14.58
N LYS A 49 -2.26 3.70 15.58
CA LYS A 49 -1.84 2.39 16.07
C LYS A 49 -1.96 1.30 15.02
N ALA A 50 -3.01 1.32 14.17
CA ALA A 50 -3.13 0.39 13.05
C ALA A 50 -1.98 0.57 12.04
N MET A 51 -1.63 1.82 11.70
CA MET A 51 -0.49 2.11 10.82
C MET A 51 0.83 1.65 11.44
N ARG A 52 1.07 1.93 12.73
CA ARG A 52 2.29 1.48 13.42
C ARG A 52 2.41 -0.05 13.52
N LEU A 53 1.32 -0.79 13.42
CA LEU A 53 1.35 -2.25 13.31
C LEU A 53 1.76 -2.69 11.90
N ILE A 54 1.33 -1.98 10.86
CA ILE A 54 1.84 -2.18 9.48
C ILE A 54 3.34 -1.90 9.43
N ASP A 55 3.78 -0.79 10.03
CA ASP A 55 5.21 -0.46 10.15
C ASP A 55 5.99 -1.58 10.84
N GLY A 56 5.45 -2.14 11.93
CA GLY A 56 6.09 -3.25 12.65
C GLY A 56 6.24 -4.51 11.81
N LEU A 57 5.26 -4.86 10.97
CA LEU A 57 5.37 -5.96 10.02
C LEU A 57 6.45 -5.66 8.98
N THR A 58 6.49 -4.42 8.48
CA THR A 58 7.51 -3.99 7.51
C THR A 58 8.92 -4.01 8.11
N HIS A 59 9.11 -3.49 9.34
CA HIS A 59 10.38 -3.58 10.06
C HIS A 59 10.87 -5.02 10.18
N ALA A 60 9.99 -5.94 10.59
CA ALA A 60 10.35 -7.34 10.76
C ALA A 60 10.83 -7.99 9.44
N GLU A 61 10.21 -7.64 8.31
CA GLU A 61 10.66 -8.12 7.00
C GLU A 61 11.98 -7.48 6.57
N MET A 62 12.19 -6.19 6.83
CA MET A 62 13.46 -5.49 6.54
C MET A 62 14.62 -6.07 7.36
N GLU A 63 14.42 -6.29 8.66
CA GLU A 63 15.44 -6.92 9.52
C GLU A 63 15.75 -8.34 9.05
N ARG A 64 14.73 -9.13 8.70
CA ARG A 64 14.89 -10.51 8.19
C ARG A 64 15.75 -10.57 6.93
N THR A 65 15.71 -9.56 6.09
CA THR A 65 16.45 -9.47 4.82
C THR A 65 17.74 -8.65 4.92
N GLY A 66 18.12 -8.24 6.14
CA GLY A 66 19.39 -7.57 6.41
C GLY A 66 19.43 -6.09 6.04
N HIS A 67 18.27 -5.46 5.81
CA HIS A 67 18.19 -4.02 5.64
C HIS A 67 18.42 -3.29 6.97
N GLN A 68 19.08 -2.14 6.92
CA GLN A 68 19.38 -1.31 8.08
C GLN A 68 18.55 -0.04 8.05
N GLU A 69 17.90 0.28 9.18
CA GLU A 69 17.12 1.51 9.29
C GLU A 69 18.04 2.74 9.35
N VAL A 70 17.69 3.75 8.58
CA VAL A 70 18.35 5.06 8.56
C VAL A 70 17.31 6.17 8.78
N ASN A 71 17.78 7.38 9.06
CA ASN A 71 16.90 8.55 9.16
C ASN A 71 17.59 9.76 8.51
N PHE A 72 17.12 10.13 7.34
CA PHE A 72 17.63 11.29 6.59
C PHE A 72 16.86 12.57 6.94
N PRO A 73 17.50 13.75 6.82
CA PRO A 73 16.84 15.03 7.05
C PRO A 73 15.62 15.25 6.16
N LEU A 74 14.62 15.93 6.72
CA LEU A 74 13.40 16.31 6.01
C LEU A 74 13.65 17.35 4.92
N LEU A 75 14.54 18.32 5.20
CA LEU A 75 14.87 19.43 4.31
C LEU A 75 15.98 19.02 3.34
N VAL A 76 15.75 19.27 2.07
CA VAL A 76 16.70 18.97 0.98
C VAL A 76 17.07 20.27 0.27
N PRO A 77 18.37 20.58 0.05
CA PRO A 77 18.81 21.78 -0.67
C PRO A 77 18.42 21.74 -2.16
N GLU A 78 18.06 22.89 -2.72
CA GLU A 78 17.67 23.05 -4.13
C GLU A 78 18.67 22.44 -5.12
N GLN A 79 19.96 22.57 -4.87
CA GLN A 79 21.04 22.07 -5.74
C GLN A 79 20.96 20.55 -5.97
N LEU A 80 20.45 19.80 -5.00
CA LEU A 80 20.26 18.34 -5.14
C LEU A 80 19.09 18.03 -6.07
N LEU A 81 18.03 18.82 -6.04
CA LEU A 81 16.89 18.69 -6.96
C LEU A 81 17.28 18.99 -8.40
N GLU A 82 18.13 20.00 -8.62
CA GLU A 82 18.67 20.30 -9.96
C GLU A 82 19.46 19.11 -10.53
N LYS A 83 20.24 18.45 -9.69
CA LYS A 83 21.02 17.28 -10.09
C LYS A 83 20.12 16.12 -10.52
N GLU A 84 19.05 15.87 -9.77
CA GLU A 84 18.03 14.88 -10.10
C GLU A 84 17.31 15.24 -11.40
N ASN A 85 16.84 16.50 -11.53
CA ASN A 85 16.12 16.96 -12.71
C ASN A 85 16.94 16.79 -13.99
N ARG A 86 18.26 17.10 -13.96
CA ARG A 86 19.17 16.88 -15.10
C ARG A 86 19.24 15.40 -15.49
N LEU A 87 19.33 14.49 -14.50
CA LEU A 87 19.33 13.06 -14.77
C LEU A 87 18.02 12.62 -15.43
N VAL A 88 16.89 12.98 -14.84
CA VAL A 88 15.57 12.58 -15.32
C VAL A 88 15.31 13.09 -16.73
N SER A 89 15.61 14.37 -17.02
CA SER A 89 15.46 14.97 -18.34
C SER A 89 16.31 14.26 -19.39
N ARG A 90 17.57 13.95 -19.05
CA ARG A 90 18.46 13.20 -19.94
C ARG A 90 17.93 11.80 -20.28
N LEU A 91 17.43 11.10 -19.28
CA LEU A 91 16.89 9.75 -19.45
C LEU A 91 15.58 9.74 -20.26
N GLN A 92 14.71 10.73 -20.05
CA GLN A 92 13.49 10.89 -20.83
C GLN A 92 13.81 11.19 -22.30
N ARG A 93 14.76 12.07 -22.55
CA ARG A 93 15.22 12.40 -23.93
C ARG A 93 15.86 11.20 -24.62
N ALA A 94 16.74 10.47 -23.93
CA ALA A 94 17.35 9.25 -24.46
C ALA A 94 16.33 8.23 -24.91
N ARG A 95 15.27 8.05 -24.10
CA ARG A 95 14.15 7.16 -24.45
C ARG A 95 13.40 7.64 -25.69
N ALA A 96 13.09 8.94 -25.75
CA ALA A 96 12.36 9.51 -26.89
C ALA A 96 13.15 9.41 -28.20
N GLU A 97 14.46 9.56 -28.15
CA GLU A 97 15.36 9.50 -29.29
C GLU A 97 15.86 8.07 -29.61
N GLY A 98 15.61 7.09 -28.71
CA GLY A 98 16.04 5.70 -28.88
C GLY A 98 17.55 5.51 -28.82
N VAL A 99 18.26 6.37 -28.08
CA VAL A 99 19.73 6.39 -27.95
C VAL A 99 20.19 6.09 -26.52
N ASP A 100 21.46 5.74 -26.36
CA ASP A 100 22.04 5.57 -25.02
C ASP A 100 22.08 6.92 -24.29
N PRO A 101 21.66 7.00 -23.03
CA PRO A 101 21.71 8.23 -22.23
C PRO A 101 23.12 8.88 -22.15
N SER A 102 24.19 8.09 -22.26
CA SER A 102 25.56 8.59 -22.23
C SER A 102 25.95 9.40 -23.47
N GLU A 103 25.23 9.21 -24.59
CA GLU A 103 25.49 9.88 -25.87
C GLU A 103 24.86 11.28 -25.95
N LEU A 104 23.92 11.61 -25.06
CA LEU A 104 23.22 12.89 -25.06
C LEU A 104 24.00 13.98 -24.36
N ARG A 105 24.11 15.15 -25.01
CA ARG A 105 24.59 16.38 -24.35
C ARG A 105 23.54 16.94 -23.41
N MET A 106 23.99 17.52 -22.31
CA MET A 106 23.13 18.13 -21.29
C MET A 106 22.62 19.50 -21.78
N ASP A 107 21.33 19.65 -22.00
CA ASP A 107 20.65 20.93 -22.20
C ASP A 107 19.87 21.32 -20.94
N GLU A 108 19.68 22.65 -20.70
CA GLU A 108 19.27 23.24 -19.44
C GLU A 108 17.76 23.18 -19.12
N GLU A 109 16.90 22.58 -19.93
CA GLU A 109 15.46 22.54 -19.66
C GLU A 109 15.07 21.36 -18.78
N THR A 110 14.54 21.69 -17.61
CA THR A 110 14.19 20.76 -16.54
C THR A 110 12.69 20.65 -16.32
N THR A 111 12.18 19.42 -16.38
CA THR A 111 10.84 19.07 -15.88
C THR A 111 10.96 17.87 -14.95
N GLY A 112 11.11 18.11 -13.66
CA GLY A 112 11.13 17.10 -12.60
C GLY A 112 10.12 17.43 -11.52
N PHE A 113 10.31 16.89 -10.32
CA PHE A 113 9.49 17.13 -9.13
C PHE A 113 9.39 18.60 -8.68
N ALA A 114 10.14 19.54 -9.28
CA ALA A 114 10.15 20.96 -8.92
C ALA A 114 8.75 21.61 -8.82
N LYS A 115 7.75 21.08 -9.55
CA LYS A 115 6.36 21.59 -9.51
C LYS A 115 5.53 21.01 -8.37
N GLU A 116 6.00 19.94 -7.73
CA GLU A 116 5.24 19.19 -6.72
C GLU A 116 5.83 19.30 -5.31
N VAL A 117 6.98 19.98 -5.14
CA VAL A 117 7.62 20.13 -3.83
C VAL A 117 7.10 21.36 -3.07
N TYR A 118 7.15 21.27 -1.74
CA TYR A 118 6.94 22.41 -0.86
C TYR A 118 8.30 23.09 -0.61
N TRP A 119 8.39 24.38 -0.95
CA TRP A 119 9.60 25.17 -0.77
C TRP A 119 9.68 25.80 0.62
N VAL A 120 10.85 25.75 1.21
CA VAL A 120 11.23 26.46 2.45
C VAL A 120 12.29 27.48 2.11
N LYS A 121 11.90 28.76 2.10
CA LYS A 121 12.76 29.89 1.70
C LYS A 121 13.18 30.78 2.86
N HIS A 122 12.50 30.67 4.00
CA HIS A 122 12.76 31.48 5.18
C HIS A 122 12.89 30.64 6.44
N ALA A 123 13.72 31.09 7.38
CA ALA A 123 13.79 30.62 8.76
C ALA A 123 13.50 31.82 9.66
N GLY A 124 12.31 31.85 10.27
CA GLY A 124 11.79 33.07 10.90
C GLY A 124 11.59 34.17 9.83
N GLU A 125 12.18 35.34 10.06
CA GLU A 125 12.17 36.48 9.13
C GLU A 125 13.36 36.50 8.15
N THR A 126 14.33 35.60 8.34
CA THR A 126 15.55 35.53 7.54
C THR A 126 15.34 34.69 6.30
N GLU A 127 15.60 35.26 5.12
CA GLU A 127 15.68 34.50 3.88
C GLU A 127 16.90 33.57 3.92
N LEU A 128 16.70 32.33 3.48
CA LEU A 128 17.79 31.33 3.44
C LEU A 128 18.71 31.59 2.25
N ASP A 129 20.00 31.55 2.45
CA ASP A 129 21.00 31.68 1.37
C ASP A 129 20.83 30.59 0.29
N VAL A 130 20.40 29.41 0.70
CA VAL A 130 20.05 28.29 -0.18
C VAL A 130 18.61 27.87 0.07
N PRO A 131 17.72 28.00 -0.90
CA PRO A 131 16.37 27.46 -0.80
C PRO A 131 16.39 25.96 -0.54
N MET A 132 15.48 25.50 0.31
CA MET A 132 15.29 24.08 0.59
C MET A 132 13.87 23.66 0.23
N PHE A 133 13.65 22.37 0.14
CA PHE A 133 12.30 21.82 -0.04
C PHE A 133 12.06 20.64 0.89
N LEU A 134 10.77 20.38 1.16
CA LEU A 134 10.36 19.17 1.87
C LEU A 134 10.45 17.99 0.89
N ARG A 135 11.13 16.92 1.30
CA ARG A 135 11.36 15.73 0.45
C ARG A 135 10.06 15.12 -0.10
N PRO A 136 9.92 14.93 -1.41
CA PRO A 136 8.85 14.15 -2.03
C PRO A 136 9.14 12.63 -2.01
N THR A 137 10.42 12.28 -1.93
CA THR A 137 11.09 10.99 -1.79
C THR A 137 12.54 11.27 -1.41
N SER A 138 13.39 10.28 -1.19
CA SER A 138 14.71 10.51 -0.56
C SER A 138 15.91 10.13 -1.43
N GLU A 139 15.73 9.76 -2.70
CA GLU A 139 16.84 9.44 -3.61
C GLU A 139 17.91 10.52 -3.59
N THR A 140 17.51 11.79 -3.77
CA THR A 140 18.42 12.94 -3.80
C THR A 140 19.24 13.10 -2.53
N ALA A 141 18.63 12.89 -1.37
CA ALA A 141 19.31 12.99 -0.09
C ALA A 141 20.24 11.79 0.15
N MET A 142 19.72 10.56 -0.05
CA MET A 142 20.44 9.33 0.23
C MET A 142 21.63 9.13 -0.70
N TYR A 143 21.43 9.34 -2.00
CA TYR A 143 22.48 9.12 -3.00
C TYR A 143 23.59 10.17 -2.95
N THR A 144 23.37 11.29 -2.26
CA THR A 144 24.45 12.24 -1.93
C THR A 144 25.37 11.70 -0.83
N MET A 145 24.86 10.85 0.07
CA MET A 145 25.62 10.29 1.18
C MET A 145 26.26 8.94 0.89
N PHE A 146 25.66 8.14 0.00
CA PHE A 146 26.16 6.79 -0.31
C PHE A 146 27.60 6.76 -0.83
N PRO A 147 28.10 7.72 -1.62
CA PRO A 147 29.53 7.76 -1.99
C PRO A 147 30.48 7.87 -0.80
N LEU A 148 30.01 8.38 0.34
CA LEU A 148 30.80 8.50 1.56
C LEU A 148 30.79 7.21 2.39
N TRP A 149 29.81 6.35 2.19
CA TRP A 149 29.63 5.09 2.93
C TRP A 149 30.17 3.89 2.17
N ILE A 150 30.11 3.93 0.82
CA ILE A 150 30.57 2.86 -0.07
C ILE A 150 31.97 3.22 -0.58
N ARG A 151 32.96 2.37 -0.35
CA ARG A 151 34.34 2.54 -0.79
C ARG A 151 34.83 1.35 -1.61
N SER A 152 34.44 0.14 -1.21
CA SER A 152 34.88 -1.08 -1.83
C SER A 152 33.72 -2.10 -1.98
N HIS A 153 33.99 -3.16 -2.72
CA HIS A 153 33.06 -4.28 -2.86
C HIS A 153 32.65 -4.92 -1.51
N ALA A 154 33.45 -4.76 -0.45
CA ALA A 154 33.14 -5.27 0.89
C ALA A 154 32.00 -4.50 1.58
N ASP A 155 31.68 -3.29 1.11
CA ASP A 155 30.58 -2.45 1.62
C ASP A 155 29.24 -2.78 0.93
N LEU A 156 29.25 -3.68 -0.05
CA LEU A 156 28.08 -4.07 -0.85
C LEU A 156 27.62 -5.50 -0.54
N PRO A 157 26.31 -5.79 -0.58
CA PRO A 157 25.25 -4.83 -0.86
C PRO A 157 24.99 -3.90 0.31
N LEU A 158 24.85 -2.60 0.04
CA LEU A 158 24.30 -1.66 1.02
C LEU A 158 22.78 -1.70 0.91
N LYS A 159 22.11 -2.08 2.00
CA LYS A 159 20.65 -2.17 2.08
C LYS A 159 20.16 -1.26 3.19
N THR A 160 19.48 -0.17 2.84
CA THR A 160 18.96 0.79 3.81
C THR A 160 17.47 1.02 3.61
N TYR A 161 16.75 1.41 4.68
CA TYR A 161 15.36 1.84 4.61
C TYR A 161 15.06 2.89 5.66
N GLN A 162 13.98 3.62 5.47
CA GLN A 162 13.42 4.54 6.47
C GLN A 162 11.90 4.59 6.39
N MET A 163 11.28 4.96 7.53
CA MET A 163 9.85 5.27 7.63
C MET A 163 9.70 6.72 8.06
N VAL A 164 9.28 7.56 7.15
CA VAL A 164 9.29 9.02 7.30
C VAL A 164 8.12 9.66 6.61
N ASN A 165 7.84 10.93 6.92
CA ASN A 165 6.89 11.70 6.14
C ASN A 165 7.56 12.26 4.89
N THR A 166 6.86 12.11 3.75
CA THR A 166 7.18 12.75 2.47
C THR A 166 6.04 13.71 2.10
N PHE A 167 6.36 14.70 1.26
CA PHE A 167 5.44 15.81 0.97
C PHE A 167 5.32 16.02 -0.53
N ARG A 168 4.07 15.98 -1.04
CA ARG A 168 3.77 16.26 -2.44
C ARG A 168 2.63 17.26 -2.54
N TYR A 169 2.83 18.35 -3.27
CA TYR A 169 1.80 19.36 -3.50
C TYR A 169 0.75 18.82 -4.47
N GLU A 170 -0.16 17.98 -3.94
CA GLU A 170 -1.23 17.38 -4.72
C GLU A 170 -2.30 18.43 -5.03
N THR A 171 -2.55 18.65 -6.33
CA THR A 171 -3.53 19.63 -6.82
C THR A 171 -4.92 19.06 -7.03
N LYS A 172 -5.02 17.72 -7.20
CA LYS A 172 -6.28 17.01 -7.36
C LYS A 172 -7.03 16.89 -6.02
N GLN A 173 -8.24 16.35 -6.07
CA GLN A 173 -9.04 16.12 -4.87
C GLN A 173 -8.34 15.13 -3.93
N THR A 174 -8.09 15.55 -2.70
CA THR A 174 -7.49 14.69 -1.66
C THR A 174 -8.50 13.72 -1.07
N ARG A 175 -8.02 12.54 -0.68
CA ARG A 175 -8.78 11.49 0.00
C ARG A 175 -7.88 10.79 1.01
N SER A 176 -8.29 10.75 2.26
CA SER A 176 -7.50 10.16 3.37
C SER A 176 -6.94 8.79 3.01
N PHE A 177 -5.66 8.58 3.29
CA PHE A 177 -4.86 7.39 2.99
C PHE A 177 -4.66 7.05 1.50
N ILE A 178 -5.40 7.67 0.59
CA ILE A 178 -5.32 7.37 -0.85
C ILE A 178 -4.54 8.45 -1.59
N ARG A 179 -4.88 9.72 -1.34
CA ARG A 179 -4.27 10.88 -1.99
C ARG A 179 -4.19 12.02 -0.99
N VAL A 180 -3.04 12.19 -0.38
CA VAL A 180 -2.73 13.16 0.65
C VAL A 180 -1.52 14.00 0.25
N ARG A 181 -1.24 15.07 0.97
CA ARG A 181 -0.10 15.97 0.74
C ARG A 181 1.07 15.70 1.67
N GLU A 182 0.79 15.22 2.86
CA GLU A 182 1.75 14.69 3.80
C GLU A 182 1.50 13.19 3.89
N ILE A 183 2.50 12.41 3.51
CA ILE A 183 2.42 10.98 3.30
C ILE A 183 3.28 10.27 4.34
N HIS A 184 2.69 9.36 5.12
CA HIS A 184 3.47 8.41 5.90
C HIS A 184 4.05 7.35 4.96
N PHE A 185 5.37 7.37 4.78
CA PHE A 185 6.04 6.70 3.69
C PHE A 185 7.15 5.78 4.19
N PHE A 186 7.16 4.57 3.68
CA PHE A 186 8.29 3.65 3.74
C PHE A 186 9.04 3.69 2.43
N GLU A 187 10.36 3.76 2.49
CA GLU A 187 11.24 3.63 1.33
C GLU A 187 12.52 2.89 1.70
N ALA A 188 12.86 1.88 0.90
CA ALA A 188 14.14 1.19 0.96
C ALA A 188 14.97 1.55 -0.26
N HIS A 189 16.27 1.80 -0.05
CA HIS A 189 17.22 2.15 -1.09
C HIS A 189 18.46 1.29 -0.94
N THR A 190 18.86 0.63 -2.03
CA THR A 190 19.95 -0.33 -2.00
C THR A 190 21.00 -0.05 -3.07
N CYS A 191 22.23 -0.51 -2.82
CA CYS A 191 23.32 -0.48 -3.80
C CYS A 191 23.95 -1.87 -3.90
N HIS A 192 24.27 -2.27 -5.13
CA HIS A 192 24.71 -3.61 -5.51
C HIS A 192 25.92 -3.55 -6.43
N VAL A 193 26.67 -4.66 -6.49
CA VAL A 193 27.87 -4.77 -7.33
C VAL A 193 27.54 -4.77 -8.83
N ASP A 194 26.41 -5.35 -9.23
CA ASP A 194 26.04 -5.49 -10.63
C ASP A 194 24.51 -5.55 -10.85
N GLU A 195 24.10 -5.64 -12.10
CA GLU A 195 22.68 -5.71 -12.49
C GLU A 195 22.01 -7.00 -12.00
N ASP A 196 22.73 -8.11 -11.97
CA ASP A 196 22.20 -9.41 -11.53
C ASP A 196 21.93 -9.39 -10.02
N ASP A 197 22.81 -8.78 -9.23
CA ASP A 197 22.62 -8.62 -7.79
C ASP A 197 21.45 -7.66 -7.48
N ALA A 198 21.35 -6.54 -8.19
CA ALA A 198 20.23 -5.63 -8.09
C ALA A 198 18.91 -6.28 -8.52
N THR A 199 18.91 -7.15 -9.54
CA THR A 199 17.73 -7.91 -9.96
C THR A 199 17.27 -8.91 -8.89
N ARG A 200 18.22 -9.58 -8.19
CA ARG A 200 17.89 -10.43 -7.03
C ARG A 200 17.22 -9.62 -5.90
N GLN A 201 17.66 -8.38 -5.68
CA GLN A 201 17.04 -7.49 -4.71
C GLN A 201 15.59 -7.14 -5.09
N ILE A 202 15.30 -6.88 -6.38
CA ILE A 202 13.92 -6.67 -6.84
C ILE A 202 13.03 -7.86 -6.51
N GLU A 203 13.52 -9.09 -6.74
CA GLU A 203 12.76 -10.30 -6.41
C GLU A 203 12.53 -10.45 -4.90
N GLU A 204 13.54 -10.15 -4.07
CA GLU A 204 13.41 -10.12 -2.59
C GLU A 204 12.37 -9.08 -2.14
N ASP A 205 12.38 -7.86 -2.70
CA ASP A 205 11.41 -6.81 -2.37
C ASP A 205 9.97 -7.22 -2.74
N LEU A 206 9.80 -7.92 -3.88
CA LEU A 206 8.50 -8.46 -4.29
C LEU A 206 8.02 -9.60 -3.37
N GLU A 207 8.92 -10.42 -2.83
CA GLU A 207 8.57 -11.43 -1.82
C GLU A 207 8.17 -10.79 -0.49
N ILE A 208 8.88 -9.76 -0.04
CA ILE A 208 8.52 -8.97 1.15
C ILE A 208 7.12 -8.39 0.96
N ALA A 209 6.88 -7.73 -0.17
CA ALA A 209 5.57 -7.19 -0.48
C ALA A 209 4.47 -8.26 -0.47
N ALA A 210 4.72 -9.44 -1.04
CA ALA A 210 3.76 -10.54 -1.06
C ALA A 210 3.39 -11.01 0.36
N ARG A 211 4.36 -11.09 1.28
CA ARG A 211 4.11 -11.43 2.70
C ARG A 211 3.27 -10.37 3.39
N LEU A 212 3.61 -9.09 3.22
CA LEU A 212 2.83 -7.98 3.77
C LEU A 212 1.40 -7.98 3.24
N MET A 213 1.19 -8.17 1.93
CA MET A 213 -0.14 -8.24 1.34
C MET A 213 -0.94 -9.45 1.85
N HIS A 214 -0.28 -10.57 2.11
CA HIS A 214 -0.89 -11.75 2.75
C HIS A 214 -1.39 -11.44 4.16
N ASP A 215 -0.57 -10.77 5.00
CA ASP A 215 -0.92 -10.41 6.38
C ASP A 215 -2.02 -9.34 6.43
N LEU A 216 -2.06 -8.45 5.45
CA LEU A 216 -3.12 -7.46 5.25
C LEU A 216 -4.35 -8.05 4.54
N CYS A 217 -4.30 -9.30 4.09
CA CYS A 217 -5.36 -10.02 3.37
C CYS A 217 -5.80 -9.30 2.06
N LEU A 218 -4.89 -8.60 1.36
CA LEU A 218 -5.21 -7.76 0.21
C LEU A 218 -5.13 -8.51 -1.13
N PRO A 219 -6.07 -8.24 -2.08
CA PRO A 219 -6.06 -8.82 -3.42
C PRO A 219 -5.23 -7.96 -4.35
N VAL A 220 -4.01 -8.39 -4.68
CA VAL A 220 -3.08 -7.59 -5.49
C VAL A 220 -2.92 -8.07 -6.92
N LEU A 221 -2.54 -7.11 -7.77
CA LEU A 221 -2.01 -7.28 -9.12
C LEU A 221 -0.57 -6.76 -9.10
N VAL A 222 0.37 -7.57 -9.57
CA VAL A 222 1.80 -7.21 -9.65
C VAL A 222 2.18 -7.14 -11.11
N ALA A 223 2.51 -5.95 -11.61
CA ALA A 223 2.78 -5.72 -13.02
C ALA A 223 4.05 -4.88 -13.24
N ARG A 224 4.85 -5.26 -14.22
CA ARG A 224 5.91 -4.41 -14.75
C ARG A 224 5.27 -3.29 -15.56
N ARG A 225 5.48 -2.06 -15.12
CA ARG A 225 4.88 -0.87 -15.73
C ARG A 225 5.34 -0.65 -17.17
N PRO A 226 4.47 -0.09 -18.01
CA PRO A 226 4.88 0.37 -19.34
C PRO A 226 5.87 1.53 -19.21
N VAL A 227 6.59 1.80 -20.29
CA VAL A 227 7.69 2.80 -20.29
C VAL A 227 7.22 4.18 -19.84
N TRP A 228 6.01 4.60 -20.22
CA TRP A 228 5.44 5.92 -19.84
C TRP A 228 4.92 6.02 -18.40
N ASP A 229 4.74 4.89 -17.72
CA ASP A 229 4.36 4.83 -16.28
C ASP A 229 5.52 4.31 -15.40
N THR A 230 6.73 4.28 -15.94
CA THR A 230 7.94 3.94 -15.21
C THR A 230 8.39 5.13 -14.37
N PHE A 231 8.80 4.90 -13.11
CA PHE A 231 9.33 5.96 -12.24
C PHE A 231 10.47 6.72 -12.95
N PRO A 232 10.49 8.07 -12.84
CA PRO A 232 11.52 8.87 -13.47
C PRO A 232 12.93 8.40 -13.10
N GLY A 233 13.76 8.12 -14.09
CA GLY A 233 15.12 7.63 -13.84
C GLY A 233 15.26 6.12 -13.62
N ALA A 234 14.17 5.35 -13.53
CA ALA A 234 14.25 3.90 -13.42
C ALA A 234 14.40 3.22 -14.80
N HIS A 235 15.18 2.15 -14.84
CA HIS A 235 15.23 1.25 -15.99
C HIS A 235 13.88 0.55 -16.20
N TYR A 236 13.29 0.07 -15.10
CA TYR A 236 11.90 -0.40 -15.04
C TYR A 236 11.30 -0.25 -13.65
N THR A 237 9.98 -0.26 -13.61
CA THR A 237 9.18 -0.23 -12.38
C THR A 237 8.27 -1.43 -12.34
N VAL A 238 8.15 -2.08 -11.18
CA VAL A 238 7.09 -3.05 -10.89
C VAL A 238 6.13 -2.40 -9.90
N GLY A 239 4.87 -2.26 -10.32
CA GLY A 239 3.80 -1.74 -9.46
C GLY A 239 3.04 -2.87 -8.79
N ILE A 240 2.58 -2.61 -7.56
CA ILE A 240 1.73 -3.48 -6.78
C ILE A 240 0.43 -2.74 -6.51
N ASP A 241 -0.64 -3.20 -7.14
CA ASP A 241 -1.95 -2.57 -7.14
C ASP A 241 -2.96 -3.43 -6.39
N VAL A 242 -3.74 -2.83 -5.51
CA VAL A 242 -4.87 -3.50 -4.85
C VAL A 242 -6.12 -3.30 -5.68
N VAL A 243 -6.87 -4.38 -5.87
CA VAL A 243 -8.22 -4.34 -6.48
C VAL A 243 -9.20 -3.79 -5.45
N MET A 244 -9.78 -2.63 -5.75
CA MET A 244 -10.74 -1.95 -4.87
C MET A 244 -12.19 -2.34 -5.19
N PRO A 245 -13.13 -2.19 -4.24
CA PRO A 245 -14.52 -2.64 -4.42
C PRO A 245 -15.28 -1.99 -5.58
N ASP A 246 -14.89 -0.80 -5.99
CA ASP A 246 -15.47 -0.08 -7.13
C ASP A 246 -14.84 -0.47 -8.48
N GLY A 247 -13.99 -1.51 -8.49
CA GLY A 247 -13.31 -2.03 -9.67
C GLY A 247 -12.17 -1.15 -10.19
N ARG A 248 -11.74 -0.16 -9.41
CA ARG A 248 -10.48 0.55 -9.67
C ARG A 248 -9.31 -0.18 -9.05
N THR A 249 -8.10 0.23 -9.43
CA THR A 249 -6.88 -0.22 -8.77
C THR A 249 -6.25 0.92 -7.98
N LEU A 250 -5.71 0.58 -6.82
CA LEU A 250 -4.93 1.48 -5.97
C LEU A 250 -3.51 0.97 -5.87
N GLN A 251 -2.56 1.69 -6.45
CA GLN A 251 -1.14 1.39 -6.26
C GLN A 251 -0.75 1.64 -4.80
N VAL A 252 -0.35 0.59 -4.10
CA VAL A 252 0.03 0.62 -2.68
C VAL A 252 1.53 0.51 -2.47
N ALA A 253 2.24 -0.05 -3.46
CA ALA A 253 3.68 -0.20 -3.44
C ALA A 253 4.27 -0.18 -4.85
N SER A 254 5.56 0.10 -4.95
CA SER A 254 6.33 -0.03 -6.18
C SER A 254 7.79 -0.36 -5.89
N VAL A 255 8.39 -1.11 -6.80
CA VAL A 255 9.82 -1.46 -6.79
C VAL A 255 10.44 -0.94 -8.08
N HIS A 256 11.60 -0.30 -7.96
CA HIS A 256 12.27 0.34 -9.10
C HIS A 256 13.70 -0.19 -9.24
N HIS A 257 14.04 -0.60 -10.44
CA HIS A 257 15.42 -0.97 -10.82
C HIS A 257 16.06 0.18 -11.57
N TYR A 258 17.13 0.76 -11.03
CA TYR A 258 17.78 1.93 -11.62
C TYR A 258 18.99 1.60 -12.49
N ARG A 259 19.48 0.36 -12.50
CA ARG A 259 20.82 0.05 -12.99
C ARG A 259 21.84 0.98 -12.31
N ASP A 260 22.81 1.48 -13.06
CA ASP A 260 23.86 2.40 -12.61
C ASP A 260 23.56 3.89 -12.91
N GLN A 261 22.36 4.22 -13.38
CA GLN A 261 22.04 5.55 -13.89
C GLN A 261 22.09 6.63 -12.80
N TRP A 262 21.50 6.35 -11.63
CA TRP A 262 21.55 7.24 -10.49
C TRP A 262 22.95 7.25 -9.85
N ALA A 263 23.62 6.10 -9.80
CA ALA A 263 24.99 5.99 -9.31
C ALA A 263 25.94 6.87 -10.12
N ARG A 264 25.80 6.92 -11.44
CA ARG A 264 26.57 7.84 -12.31
C ARG A 264 26.26 9.31 -12.03
N ALA A 265 25.00 9.66 -11.81
CA ALA A 265 24.61 11.04 -11.54
C ALA A 265 25.10 11.55 -10.18
N PHE A 266 25.12 10.68 -9.17
CA PHE A 266 25.53 11.01 -7.79
C PHE A 266 26.94 10.54 -7.43
N ASP A 267 27.66 9.94 -8.39
CA ASP A 267 29.03 9.44 -8.26
C ASP A 267 29.19 8.35 -7.19
N VAL A 268 28.19 7.43 -7.11
CA VAL A 268 28.20 6.31 -6.17
C VAL A 268 29.04 5.18 -6.75
N ARG A 269 30.31 5.10 -6.33
CA ARG A 269 31.29 4.12 -6.83
C ARG A 269 31.83 3.24 -5.71
N TYR A 270 32.36 2.11 -6.11
CA TYR A 270 33.11 1.20 -5.25
C TYR A 270 34.35 0.68 -5.97
N GLU A 271 35.39 0.32 -5.22
CA GLU A 271 36.56 -0.39 -5.74
C GLU A 271 36.25 -1.89 -5.78
N ASP A 272 36.36 -2.51 -6.95
CA ASP A 272 36.14 -3.92 -7.13
C ASP A 272 37.33 -4.77 -6.66
N VAL A 273 37.21 -6.10 -6.75
CA VAL A 273 38.26 -7.04 -6.34
C VAL A 273 39.57 -6.93 -7.12
N LYS A 274 39.59 -6.21 -8.23
CA LYS A 274 40.75 -5.95 -9.07
C LYS A 274 41.37 -4.57 -8.80
N GLY A 275 40.76 -3.75 -7.93
CA GLY A 275 41.18 -2.37 -7.67
C GLY A 275 40.65 -1.36 -8.71
N GLU A 276 39.66 -1.74 -9.50
CA GLU A 276 39.04 -0.86 -10.49
C GLU A 276 37.79 -0.17 -9.93
N GLN A 277 37.58 1.08 -10.32
CA GLN A 277 36.39 1.84 -9.91
C GLN A 277 35.18 1.47 -10.75
N GLN A 278 34.11 0.98 -10.09
CA GLN A 278 32.85 0.61 -10.70
C GLN A 278 31.70 1.45 -10.15
N TYR A 279 30.65 1.68 -10.93
CA TYR A 279 29.41 2.28 -10.44
C TYR A 279 28.49 1.22 -9.84
N CYS A 280 27.85 1.55 -8.72
CA CYS A 280 26.86 0.66 -8.12
C CYS A 280 25.61 0.54 -8.99
N HIS A 281 24.95 -0.61 -8.94
CA HIS A 281 23.58 -0.79 -9.40
C HIS A 281 22.62 -0.55 -8.23
N GLN A 282 21.50 0.12 -8.47
CA GLN A 282 20.63 0.59 -7.39
C GLN A 282 19.19 0.15 -7.58
N THR A 283 18.51 -0.08 -6.45
CA THR A 283 17.06 -0.35 -6.41
C THR A 283 16.38 0.48 -5.36
N THR A 284 15.07 0.66 -5.52
CA THR A 284 14.22 1.32 -4.52
C THR A 284 12.92 0.54 -4.39
N TYR A 285 12.43 0.43 -3.16
CA TYR A 285 11.12 -0.12 -2.82
C TYR A 285 10.36 0.88 -1.96
N GLY A 286 9.17 1.28 -2.38
CA GLY A 286 8.34 2.27 -1.69
C GLY A 286 6.92 1.80 -1.39
N MET A 287 6.41 2.18 -0.21
CA MET A 287 5.03 1.95 0.25
C MET A 287 4.53 3.16 1.05
N SER A 288 3.22 3.26 1.25
CA SER A 288 2.65 4.34 2.05
C SER A 288 1.42 3.89 2.84
N GLU A 289 0.81 4.83 3.58
CA GLU A 289 -0.48 4.60 4.24
C GLU A 289 -1.62 4.17 3.30
N ARG A 290 -1.41 4.15 1.99
CA ARG A 290 -2.34 3.51 1.03
C ARG A 290 -2.63 2.06 1.40
N LEU A 291 -1.70 1.37 2.07
CA LEU A 291 -1.93 0.04 2.61
C LEU A 291 -3.12 0.01 3.58
N LEU A 292 -3.17 0.95 4.54
CA LEU A 292 -4.31 1.06 5.44
C LEU A 292 -5.58 1.49 4.70
N GLY A 293 -5.46 2.42 3.74
CA GLY A 293 -6.55 2.82 2.86
C GLY A 293 -7.16 1.65 2.09
N ALA A 294 -6.33 0.77 1.56
CA ALA A 294 -6.74 -0.45 0.88
C ALA A 294 -7.45 -1.43 1.82
N VAL A 295 -6.91 -1.65 3.03
CA VAL A 295 -7.55 -2.49 4.06
C VAL A 295 -8.95 -1.98 4.41
N VAL A 296 -9.09 -0.66 4.64
CA VAL A 296 -10.40 -0.03 4.89
C VAL A 296 -11.37 -0.31 3.74
N GLY A 297 -10.94 -0.04 2.51
CA GLY A 297 -11.78 -0.19 1.33
C GLY A 297 -12.18 -1.64 1.05
N VAL A 298 -11.21 -2.56 1.06
CA VAL A 298 -11.43 -3.96 0.69
C VAL A 298 -12.28 -4.69 1.73
N HIS A 299 -11.93 -4.59 3.01
CA HIS A 299 -12.50 -5.48 4.04
C HIS A 299 -13.74 -4.93 4.73
N GLY A 300 -13.92 -3.62 4.83
CA GLY A 300 -15.11 -3.03 5.45
C GLY A 300 -16.42 -3.49 4.79
N ASP A 301 -17.52 -3.37 5.51
CA ASP A 301 -18.88 -3.68 5.04
C ASP A 301 -19.87 -2.60 5.50
N ASP A 302 -21.18 -2.80 5.28
CA ASP A 302 -22.26 -1.88 5.69
C ASP A 302 -22.39 -1.72 7.21
N ARG A 303 -21.67 -2.49 8.02
CA ARG A 303 -21.68 -2.39 9.48
C ARG A 303 -20.47 -1.68 10.03
N GLY A 304 -19.41 -1.50 9.24
CA GLY A 304 -18.17 -0.86 9.67
C GLY A 304 -16.92 -1.47 9.05
N LEU A 305 -15.76 -1.21 9.64
CA LEU A 305 -14.50 -1.81 9.25
C LEU A 305 -14.45 -3.31 9.61
N ILE A 306 -13.52 -4.01 8.97
CA ILE A 306 -13.04 -5.32 9.40
C ILE A 306 -11.51 -5.28 9.26
N LEU A 307 -10.82 -5.19 10.39
CA LEU A 307 -9.36 -5.14 10.36
C LEU A 307 -8.77 -6.56 10.38
N PRO A 308 -7.80 -6.86 9.51
CA PRO A 308 -7.01 -8.07 9.65
C PRO A 308 -6.41 -8.18 11.07
N PRO A 309 -6.42 -9.36 11.70
CA PRO A 309 -5.88 -9.52 13.05
C PRO A 309 -4.44 -9.04 13.23
N ALA A 310 -3.62 -9.13 12.19
CA ALA A 310 -2.23 -8.68 12.23
C ALA A 310 -2.11 -7.20 12.59
N ILE A 311 -2.98 -6.34 12.06
CA ILE A 311 -2.90 -4.88 12.21
C ILE A 311 -4.01 -4.26 13.06
N ALA A 312 -4.92 -5.06 13.60
CA ALA A 312 -5.97 -4.55 14.48
C ALA A 312 -5.37 -3.99 15.78
N PRO A 313 -5.60 -2.71 16.16
CA PRO A 313 -5.13 -2.15 17.44
C PRO A 313 -5.55 -2.97 18.64
N HIS A 314 -6.76 -3.53 18.57
CA HIS A 314 -7.28 -4.55 19.46
C HIS A 314 -7.69 -5.76 18.60
N GLN A 315 -7.04 -6.89 18.82
CA GLN A 315 -7.43 -8.17 18.18
C GLN A 315 -8.73 -8.69 18.75
N ALA A 316 -8.96 -8.39 20.04
CA ALA A 316 -10.19 -8.73 20.71
C ALA A 316 -10.66 -7.62 21.65
N VAL A 317 -11.97 -7.53 21.80
CA VAL A 317 -12.63 -6.71 22.83
C VAL A 317 -13.49 -7.58 23.73
N ILE A 318 -13.42 -7.37 25.04
CA ILE A 318 -14.29 -8.02 26.01
C ILE A 318 -15.38 -7.02 26.38
N VAL A 319 -16.64 -7.41 26.22
CA VAL A 319 -17.79 -6.59 26.57
C VAL A 319 -18.58 -7.30 27.67
N PRO A 320 -18.50 -6.79 28.92
CA PRO A 320 -19.30 -7.33 30.02
C PRO A 320 -20.81 -7.05 29.79
N VAL A 321 -21.63 -8.07 29.98
CA VAL A 321 -23.10 -7.96 29.97
C VAL A 321 -23.56 -7.92 31.42
N LEU A 322 -23.62 -6.71 31.96
CA LEU A 322 -23.88 -6.49 33.39
C LEU A 322 -25.39 -6.59 33.68
N ALA A 323 -25.73 -7.31 34.76
CA ALA A 323 -27.05 -7.35 35.36
C ALA A 323 -26.99 -6.70 36.76
N LYS A 324 -28.16 -6.32 37.33
CA LYS A 324 -28.21 -5.70 38.66
C LYS A 324 -27.60 -6.57 39.77
N LYS A 325 -27.67 -7.91 39.63
CA LYS A 325 -27.00 -8.86 40.54
C LYS A 325 -25.83 -9.52 39.81
N GLY A 326 -24.69 -9.68 40.48
CA GLY A 326 -23.52 -10.37 39.94
C GLY A 326 -22.63 -9.52 39.02
N ALA A 327 -22.82 -8.19 38.97
CA ALA A 327 -22.01 -7.32 38.13
C ALA A 327 -20.52 -7.34 38.52
N ASN A 328 -20.20 -7.36 39.81
CA ASN A 328 -18.80 -7.38 40.25
C ASN A 328 -18.11 -8.71 39.90
N GLU A 329 -18.81 -9.82 40.02
CA GLU A 329 -18.31 -11.15 39.67
C GLU A 329 -18.02 -11.24 38.17
N VAL A 330 -18.92 -10.71 37.31
CA VAL A 330 -18.73 -10.64 35.86
C VAL A 330 -17.52 -9.75 35.50
N LEU A 331 -17.40 -8.56 36.11
CA LEU A 331 -16.26 -7.68 35.90
C LEU A 331 -14.94 -8.32 36.34
N ALA A 332 -14.93 -9.00 37.50
CA ALA A 332 -13.74 -9.74 37.91
C ALA A 332 -13.34 -10.86 36.96
N ALA A 333 -14.31 -11.59 36.42
CA ALA A 333 -14.07 -12.62 35.40
C ALA A 333 -13.57 -12.01 34.07
N CYS A 334 -14.14 -10.88 33.63
CA CYS A 334 -13.67 -10.17 32.45
C CYS A 334 -12.24 -9.66 32.61
N ASN A 335 -11.86 -9.12 33.77
CA ASN A 335 -10.48 -8.71 34.07
C ASN A 335 -9.52 -9.91 34.03
N LYS A 336 -9.93 -11.05 34.60
CA LYS A 336 -9.12 -12.29 34.55
C LYS A 336 -8.96 -12.79 33.13
N LEU A 337 -10.04 -12.79 32.34
CA LEU A 337 -9.99 -13.18 30.92
C LEU A 337 -9.06 -12.24 30.12
N GLN A 338 -9.15 -10.91 30.37
CA GLN A 338 -8.26 -9.95 29.71
C GLN A 338 -6.78 -10.23 30.03
N ALA A 339 -6.46 -10.49 31.29
CA ALA A 339 -5.09 -10.82 31.69
C ALA A 339 -4.60 -12.10 30.99
N GLN A 340 -5.38 -13.17 31.01
CA GLN A 340 -5.05 -14.44 30.33
C GLN A 340 -4.78 -14.26 28.82
N LEU A 341 -5.63 -13.50 28.15
CA LEU A 341 -5.46 -13.25 26.71
C LEU A 341 -4.24 -12.37 26.42
N ARG A 342 -3.95 -11.38 27.28
CA ARG A 342 -2.74 -10.53 27.17
C ARG A 342 -1.46 -11.32 27.43
N ASP A 343 -1.45 -12.17 28.46
CA ASP A 343 -0.32 -13.05 28.77
C ASP A 343 -0.04 -14.03 27.62
N ALA A 344 -1.08 -14.38 26.86
CA ALA A 344 -0.95 -15.15 25.63
C ALA A 344 -0.51 -14.32 24.41
N GLY A 345 -0.17 -13.04 24.58
CA GLY A 345 0.35 -12.16 23.53
C GLY A 345 -0.72 -11.47 22.67
N LEU A 346 -2.00 -11.55 23.02
CA LEU A 346 -3.09 -10.90 22.27
C LEU A 346 -3.27 -9.45 22.69
N ARG A 347 -3.57 -8.57 21.72
CA ARG A 347 -3.95 -7.17 21.96
C ARG A 347 -5.43 -7.10 22.33
N VAL A 348 -5.74 -7.04 23.62
CA VAL A 348 -7.11 -7.13 24.16
C VAL A 348 -7.50 -5.88 24.90
N HIS A 349 -8.72 -5.38 24.65
CA HIS A 349 -9.35 -4.29 25.37
C HIS A 349 -10.56 -4.81 26.15
N LEU A 350 -10.70 -4.38 27.42
CA LEU A 350 -11.91 -4.55 28.20
C LEU A 350 -12.74 -3.26 28.13
N ASP A 351 -13.95 -3.35 27.58
CA ASP A 351 -14.86 -2.20 27.53
C ASP A 351 -15.77 -2.18 28.75
N ASP A 352 -15.28 -1.54 29.80
CA ASP A 352 -15.97 -1.36 31.09
C ASP A 352 -16.76 -0.03 31.18
N ARG A 353 -16.87 0.74 30.08
CA ARG A 353 -17.65 1.97 30.02
C ARG A 353 -19.09 1.73 30.50
N ASP A 354 -19.67 2.73 31.15
CA ASP A 354 -21.09 2.70 31.58
C ASP A 354 -22.03 2.97 30.39
N LEU A 355 -22.08 2.01 29.46
CA LEU A 355 -22.91 2.02 28.25
C LEU A 355 -23.65 0.68 28.11
N ARG A 356 -24.80 0.72 27.42
CA ARG A 356 -25.53 -0.52 27.11
C ARG A 356 -24.69 -1.42 26.18
N PRO A 357 -24.71 -2.75 26.36
CA PRO A 357 -23.92 -3.66 25.53
C PRO A 357 -24.08 -3.43 24.02
N GLY A 358 -25.30 -3.16 23.55
CA GLY A 358 -25.56 -2.90 22.12
C GLY A 358 -24.85 -1.65 21.57
N GLN A 359 -24.63 -0.62 22.41
CA GLN A 359 -23.83 0.58 22.00
C GLN A 359 -22.35 0.21 21.88
N LYS A 360 -21.81 -0.55 22.86
CA LYS A 360 -20.42 -1.06 22.80
C LYS A 360 -20.21 -1.95 21.59
N TYR A 361 -21.16 -2.85 21.28
CA TYR A 361 -21.07 -3.69 20.07
C TYR A 361 -20.99 -2.87 18.79
N TYR A 362 -21.83 -1.82 18.69
CA TYR A 362 -21.83 -0.91 17.55
C TYR A 362 -20.49 -0.19 17.40
N ASP A 363 -19.95 0.38 18.48
CA ASP A 363 -18.68 1.11 18.46
C ASP A 363 -17.53 0.22 18.00
N TRP A 364 -17.48 -1.03 18.43
CA TRP A 364 -16.41 -1.95 18.07
C TRP A 364 -16.60 -2.59 16.69
N GLU A 365 -17.86 -2.73 16.22
CA GLU A 365 -18.14 -3.12 14.84
C GLU A 365 -17.69 -2.04 13.85
N ILE A 366 -17.95 -0.75 14.14
CA ILE A 366 -17.49 0.36 13.30
C ILE A 366 -15.95 0.37 13.21
N ARG A 367 -15.25 0.21 14.35
CA ARG A 367 -13.79 0.15 14.40
C ARG A 367 -13.20 -1.13 13.83
N GLY A 368 -14.01 -2.12 13.54
CA GLY A 368 -13.58 -3.35 12.87
C GLY A 368 -12.74 -4.30 13.72
N VAL A 369 -12.95 -4.32 15.03
CA VAL A 369 -12.26 -5.28 15.92
C VAL A 369 -12.57 -6.72 15.49
N PRO A 370 -11.56 -7.56 15.21
CA PRO A 370 -11.76 -8.90 14.63
C PRO A 370 -12.58 -9.84 15.49
N LEU A 371 -12.44 -9.76 16.82
CA LEU A 371 -13.11 -10.68 17.75
C LEU A 371 -13.72 -9.93 18.93
N ARG A 372 -14.98 -10.21 19.25
CA ARG A 372 -15.62 -9.72 20.45
C ARG A 372 -15.94 -10.90 21.38
N PHE A 373 -15.58 -10.75 22.66
CA PHE A 373 -16.03 -11.61 23.74
C PHE A 373 -17.22 -10.97 24.45
N GLU A 374 -18.25 -11.74 24.70
CA GLU A 374 -19.38 -11.35 25.53
C GLU A 374 -19.39 -12.25 26.77
N LEU A 375 -19.53 -11.65 27.95
CA LEU A 375 -19.55 -12.39 29.21
C LEU A 375 -20.61 -11.78 30.12
N GLY A 376 -21.61 -12.57 30.46
CA GLY A 376 -22.65 -12.22 31.39
C GLY A 376 -22.79 -13.22 32.55
N PRO A 377 -23.77 -13.02 33.46
CA PRO A 377 -23.94 -13.90 34.62
C PRO A 377 -24.25 -15.37 34.27
N ARG A 378 -24.93 -15.61 33.11
CA ARG A 378 -25.25 -16.96 32.64
C ARG A 378 -24.00 -17.67 32.12
N ASP A 379 -23.21 -16.95 31.33
CA ASP A 379 -21.99 -17.49 30.75
C ASP A 379 -20.96 -17.79 31.85
N LEU A 380 -20.88 -16.91 32.86
CA LEU A 380 -20.02 -17.12 34.03
C LEU A 380 -20.46 -18.35 34.83
N ALA A 381 -21.77 -18.56 35.01
CA ALA A 381 -22.29 -19.73 35.70
C ALA A 381 -22.04 -21.06 35.01
N SER A 382 -21.97 -21.05 33.68
CA SER A 382 -21.59 -22.23 32.86
C SER A 382 -20.08 -22.39 32.70
N GLY A 383 -19.26 -21.42 33.16
CA GLY A 383 -17.82 -21.43 32.97
C GLY A 383 -17.38 -21.15 31.52
N GLU A 384 -18.22 -20.48 30.75
CA GLU A 384 -18.02 -20.18 29.33
C GLU A 384 -18.01 -18.67 29.06
N CYS A 385 -17.57 -18.28 27.88
CA CYS A 385 -17.78 -16.97 27.29
C CYS A 385 -18.23 -17.12 25.83
N VAL A 386 -18.85 -16.06 25.30
CA VAL A 386 -19.33 -16.05 23.93
C VAL A 386 -18.32 -15.33 23.04
N LEU A 387 -17.95 -15.96 21.93
CA LEU A 387 -17.08 -15.42 20.89
C LEU A 387 -17.92 -14.97 19.69
N VAL A 388 -17.68 -13.76 19.24
CA VAL A 388 -18.35 -13.17 18.06
C VAL A 388 -17.30 -12.62 17.11
N PRO A 389 -16.88 -13.41 16.09
CA PRO A 389 -15.98 -12.93 15.04
C PRO A 389 -16.66 -11.83 14.21
N ARG A 390 -15.89 -10.81 13.81
CA ARG A 390 -16.41 -9.70 12.98
C ARG A 390 -16.88 -10.18 11.58
N THR A 391 -16.30 -11.27 11.09
CA THR A 391 -16.67 -11.90 9.82
C THR A 391 -17.99 -12.68 9.86
N GLY A 392 -18.56 -12.87 11.04
CA GLY A 392 -19.85 -13.53 11.28
C GLY A 392 -19.72 -14.81 12.11
N GLY A 393 -20.86 -15.32 12.52
CA GLY A 393 -20.94 -16.45 13.46
C GLY A 393 -20.95 -16.02 14.92
N LYS A 394 -21.27 -16.99 15.79
CA LYS A 394 -21.26 -16.87 17.23
C LYS A 394 -21.02 -18.25 17.81
N SER A 395 -20.11 -18.40 18.74
CA SER A 395 -19.80 -19.67 19.41
C SER A 395 -19.55 -19.46 20.90
N ASN A 396 -19.65 -20.51 21.67
CA ASN A 396 -19.24 -20.51 23.07
C ASN A 396 -17.85 -21.15 23.18
N ALA A 397 -17.07 -20.69 24.15
CA ALA A 397 -15.80 -21.28 24.53
C ALA A 397 -15.63 -21.35 26.04
N PRO A 398 -14.98 -22.38 26.57
CA PRO A 398 -14.64 -22.44 27.98
C PRO A 398 -13.77 -21.27 28.41
N LEU A 399 -14.00 -20.71 29.58
CA LEU A 399 -13.12 -19.68 30.16
C LEU A 399 -11.70 -20.18 30.41
N ALA A 400 -11.56 -21.51 30.66
CA ALA A 400 -10.27 -22.16 30.70
C ALA A 400 -9.81 -22.51 29.29
N GLY A 401 -8.60 -22.10 28.88
CA GLY A 401 -8.06 -22.37 27.53
C GLY A 401 -8.58 -21.43 26.42
N THR A 402 -9.30 -20.38 26.78
CA THR A 402 -9.87 -19.41 25.80
C THR A 402 -8.84 -18.79 24.87
N ALA A 403 -7.57 -18.67 25.30
CA ALA A 403 -6.52 -18.05 24.50
C ALA A 403 -6.23 -18.82 23.18
N GLU A 404 -6.27 -20.14 23.24
CA GLU A 404 -6.05 -20.98 22.05
C GLU A 404 -7.23 -20.83 21.06
N VAL A 405 -8.46 -20.95 21.59
CA VAL A 405 -9.68 -20.75 20.79
C VAL A 405 -9.71 -19.35 20.17
N ALA A 406 -9.22 -18.34 20.89
CA ALA A 406 -9.11 -16.96 20.36
C ALA A 406 -8.14 -16.87 19.20
N ARG A 407 -6.97 -17.52 19.28
CA ARG A 407 -5.99 -17.55 18.18
C ARG A 407 -6.55 -18.26 16.94
N GLU A 408 -7.13 -19.44 17.11
CA GLU A 408 -7.79 -20.18 16.03
C GLU A 408 -8.90 -19.36 15.37
N THR A 409 -9.70 -18.67 16.18
CA THR A 409 -10.79 -17.80 15.69
C THR A 409 -10.23 -16.61 14.92
N LEU A 410 -9.16 -15.98 15.39
CA LEU A 410 -8.51 -14.87 14.69
C LEU A 410 -7.88 -15.31 13.36
N GLU A 411 -7.27 -16.48 13.31
CA GLU A 411 -6.77 -17.04 12.03
C GLU A 411 -7.91 -17.33 11.06
N ALA A 412 -9.01 -17.91 11.54
CA ALA A 412 -10.21 -18.11 10.73
C ALA A 412 -10.81 -16.79 10.20
N VAL A 413 -10.71 -15.69 10.97
CA VAL A 413 -11.08 -14.34 10.50
C VAL A 413 -10.17 -13.92 9.35
N ALA A 414 -8.85 -14.08 9.49
CA ALA A 414 -7.88 -13.73 8.45
C ALA A 414 -8.11 -14.55 7.16
N ASP A 415 -8.34 -15.85 7.30
CA ASP A 415 -8.67 -16.73 6.15
C ASP A 415 -9.95 -16.32 5.42
N GLU A 416 -10.99 -15.96 6.17
CA GLU A 416 -12.23 -15.48 5.57
C GLU A 416 -12.01 -14.15 4.83
N LEU A 417 -11.16 -13.23 5.37
CA LEU A 417 -10.80 -11.98 4.69
C LEU A 417 -10.01 -12.25 3.40
N ARG A 418 -9.03 -13.16 3.41
CA ARG A 418 -8.28 -13.59 2.22
C ARG A 418 -9.22 -14.19 1.16
N LYS A 419 -10.19 -15.00 1.59
CA LYS A 419 -11.21 -15.59 0.70
C LYS A 419 -12.10 -14.53 0.06
N ARG A 420 -12.59 -13.56 0.85
CA ARG A 420 -13.41 -12.44 0.34
C ARG A 420 -12.60 -11.57 -0.62
N ALA A 421 -11.35 -11.28 -0.31
CA ALA A 421 -10.45 -10.52 -1.16
C ALA A 421 -10.20 -11.21 -2.52
N ARG A 422 -9.93 -12.52 -2.52
CA ARG A 422 -9.84 -13.30 -3.77
C ARG A 422 -11.11 -13.24 -4.59
N LYS A 423 -12.27 -13.46 -3.94
CA LYS A 423 -13.57 -13.36 -4.62
C LYS A 423 -13.80 -11.96 -5.22
N LEU A 424 -13.42 -10.90 -4.53
CA LEU A 424 -13.49 -9.53 -5.05
C LEU A 424 -12.65 -9.41 -6.34
N LYS A 425 -11.37 -9.82 -6.30
CA LYS A 425 -10.49 -9.83 -7.47
C LYS A 425 -11.11 -10.60 -8.61
N ASP A 426 -11.53 -11.84 -8.38
CA ASP A 426 -12.12 -12.70 -9.42
C ASP A 426 -13.38 -12.09 -10.04
N THR A 427 -14.19 -11.40 -9.22
CA THR A 427 -15.41 -10.71 -9.69
C THR A 427 -15.08 -9.49 -10.55
N CYS A 428 -14.00 -8.78 -10.26
CA CYS A 428 -13.59 -7.59 -11.00
C CYS A 428 -12.81 -7.92 -12.29
N MET A 429 -12.17 -9.11 -12.36
CA MET A 429 -11.35 -9.51 -13.52
C MET A 429 -12.19 -9.99 -14.69
N HIS A 430 -11.96 -9.43 -15.86
CA HIS A 430 -12.65 -9.76 -17.11
C HIS A 430 -11.67 -9.82 -18.28
N THR A 431 -12.03 -10.52 -19.33
CA THR A 431 -11.29 -10.44 -20.61
C THR A 431 -11.71 -9.18 -21.37
N LEU A 432 -10.78 -8.45 -21.96
CA LEU A 432 -11.11 -7.28 -22.78
C LEU A 432 -11.96 -7.71 -23.97
N PRO A 433 -13.02 -6.95 -24.33
CA PRO A 433 -13.75 -7.17 -25.60
C PRO A 433 -12.81 -7.19 -26.80
N ALA A 434 -13.17 -7.94 -27.84
CA ALA A 434 -12.32 -8.10 -29.01
C ALA A 434 -11.96 -6.74 -29.64
N LEU A 435 -10.67 -6.59 -29.97
CA LEU A 435 -10.15 -5.47 -30.73
C LEU A 435 -10.26 -5.80 -32.23
N GLU A 436 -10.86 -4.90 -32.96
CA GLU A 436 -11.02 -5.00 -34.43
C GLU A 436 -10.22 -3.89 -35.11
N ARG A 437 -9.57 -4.20 -36.25
CA ARG A 437 -8.92 -3.18 -37.06
C ARG A 437 -9.75 -2.92 -38.32
N SER A 438 -10.13 -1.69 -38.57
CA SER A 438 -10.74 -1.26 -39.82
C SER A 438 -9.72 -1.35 -40.96
N GLY A 439 -10.19 -1.37 -42.21
CA GLY A 439 -9.32 -1.36 -43.38
C GLY A 439 -8.39 -0.13 -43.47
N ALA A 440 -8.67 0.94 -42.72
CA ALA A 440 -7.82 2.12 -42.53
C ALA A 440 -6.83 2.01 -41.35
N GLY A 441 -6.70 0.83 -40.72
CA GLY A 441 -5.80 0.58 -39.59
C GLY A 441 -6.29 1.10 -38.23
N ARG A 442 -7.44 1.76 -38.17
CA ARG A 442 -7.99 2.26 -36.92
C ARG A 442 -8.52 1.11 -36.03
N MET A 443 -8.10 1.11 -34.76
CA MET A 443 -8.52 0.13 -33.79
C MET A 443 -9.91 0.51 -33.22
N THR A 444 -10.79 -0.47 -33.02
CA THR A 444 -12.11 -0.33 -32.41
C THR A 444 -12.38 -1.49 -31.45
N LEU A 445 -13.27 -1.29 -30.50
CA LEU A 445 -13.76 -2.35 -29.60
C LEU A 445 -15.05 -2.94 -30.15
N ALA A 446 -15.20 -4.26 -30.10
CA ALA A 446 -16.45 -4.95 -30.45
C ALA A 446 -17.60 -4.52 -29.51
N GLU A 447 -17.30 -4.29 -28.23
CA GLU A 447 -18.23 -3.79 -27.23
C GLU A 447 -17.54 -2.77 -26.31
N PRO A 448 -18.26 -1.77 -25.78
CA PRO A 448 -17.69 -0.81 -24.81
C PRO A 448 -17.22 -1.49 -23.53
N VAL A 449 -16.15 -0.97 -22.92
CA VAL A 449 -15.71 -1.40 -21.59
C VAL A 449 -16.75 -0.99 -20.54
N ALA A 450 -17.06 -1.90 -19.63
CA ALA A 450 -17.99 -1.63 -18.54
C ALA A 450 -17.28 -0.98 -17.34
N PRO A 451 -17.96 -0.10 -16.60
CA PRO A 451 -17.41 0.46 -15.36
C PRO A 451 -17.23 -0.61 -14.28
N GLY A 452 -16.28 -0.39 -13.36
CA GLY A 452 -16.05 -1.30 -12.23
C GLY A 452 -15.37 -2.62 -12.60
N ARG A 453 -14.70 -2.67 -13.76
CA ARG A 453 -14.01 -3.86 -14.25
C ARG A 453 -12.52 -3.61 -14.48
N ILE A 454 -11.75 -4.66 -14.28
CA ILE A 454 -10.34 -4.77 -14.62
C ILE A 454 -10.25 -5.78 -15.77
N TYR A 455 -9.53 -5.42 -16.81
CA TYR A 455 -9.46 -6.28 -17.98
C TYR A 455 -8.08 -6.92 -18.14
N GLU A 456 -8.06 -8.21 -18.41
CA GLU A 456 -6.89 -8.93 -18.89
C GLU A 456 -6.86 -8.97 -20.41
N LEU A 457 -5.68 -8.82 -21.00
CA LEU A 457 -5.46 -8.78 -22.42
C LEU A 457 -4.23 -9.61 -22.79
N PRO A 458 -4.32 -10.61 -23.68
CA PRO A 458 -3.14 -11.19 -24.30
C PRO A 458 -2.53 -10.18 -25.27
N PHE A 459 -1.34 -9.67 -24.93
CA PHE A 459 -0.75 -8.53 -25.62
C PHE A 459 0.73 -8.74 -25.93
N ASP A 460 1.09 -8.54 -27.19
CA ASP A 460 2.46 -8.56 -27.69
C ASP A 460 2.60 -7.52 -28.81
N GLY A 461 2.03 -6.33 -28.54
CA GLY A 461 2.08 -5.16 -29.41
C GLY A 461 3.18 -4.20 -28.99
N SER A 462 3.34 -3.15 -29.77
CA SER A 462 4.24 -2.02 -29.50
C SER A 462 3.67 -1.08 -28.42
N ASP A 463 4.49 -0.16 -27.93
CA ASP A 463 4.07 0.91 -27.03
C ASP A 463 3.00 1.82 -27.68
N ALA A 464 3.09 2.03 -28.99
CA ALA A 464 2.06 2.76 -29.74
C ALA A 464 0.71 2.02 -29.77
N ASP A 465 0.73 0.68 -29.92
CA ASP A 465 -0.47 -0.14 -29.81
C ASP A 465 -1.07 -0.08 -28.39
N ALA A 466 -0.24 -0.11 -27.36
CA ALA A 466 -0.69 -0.01 -25.98
C ALA A 466 -1.33 1.37 -25.69
N GLY A 467 -0.71 2.47 -26.16
CA GLY A 467 -1.29 3.81 -26.08
C GLY A 467 -2.63 3.93 -26.80
N ALA A 468 -2.75 3.29 -27.99
CA ALA A 468 -4.01 3.26 -28.72
C ALA A 468 -5.11 2.48 -27.97
N VAL A 469 -4.75 1.42 -27.25
CA VAL A 469 -5.69 0.68 -26.38
C VAL A 469 -6.12 1.52 -25.20
N GLU A 470 -5.22 2.29 -24.54
CA GLU A 470 -5.56 3.25 -23.49
C GLU A 470 -6.55 4.31 -23.98
N GLU A 471 -6.26 4.94 -25.11
CA GLU A 471 -7.12 5.96 -25.71
C GLU A 471 -8.51 5.40 -26.05
N LEU A 472 -8.56 4.21 -26.63
CA LEU A 472 -9.79 3.54 -27.02
C LEU A 472 -10.67 3.13 -25.86
N THR A 473 -10.05 2.66 -24.76
CA THR A 473 -10.76 2.11 -23.59
C THR A 473 -11.02 3.16 -22.52
N GLY A 474 -10.20 4.22 -22.46
CA GLY A 474 -10.17 5.17 -21.33
C GLY A 474 -9.71 4.54 -20.02
N LEU A 475 -8.97 3.41 -20.10
CA LEU A 475 -8.37 2.70 -18.98
C LEU A 475 -6.86 2.87 -19.03
N SER A 476 -6.22 2.87 -17.86
CA SER A 476 -4.77 2.84 -17.77
C SER A 476 -4.22 1.43 -18.06
N PHE A 477 -3.17 1.36 -18.84
CA PHE A 477 -2.41 0.13 -19.11
C PHE A 477 -1.48 -0.11 -17.91
N LEU A 478 -1.86 -1.02 -17.00
CA LEU A 478 -1.10 -1.28 -15.78
C LEU A 478 0.24 -1.96 -16.04
N GLY A 479 0.40 -2.58 -17.19
CA GLY A 479 1.63 -3.23 -17.63
C GLY A 479 1.56 -4.75 -17.64
N ASP A 480 2.73 -5.36 -17.78
CA ASP A 480 2.90 -6.81 -17.90
C ASP A 480 2.67 -7.49 -16.55
N ALA A 481 1.71 -8.39 -16.52
CA ALA A 481 1.47 -9.23 -15.35
C ALA A 481 2.72 -10.05 -15.01
N ARG A 482 3.11 -10.07 -13.74
CA ARG A 482 4.22 -10.92 -13.26
C ARG A 482 3.97 -12.41 -13.58
N GLU A 483 2.72 -12.84 -13.53
CA GLU A 483 2.31 -14.20 -13.91
C GLU A 483 1.72 -14.17 -15.33
N PRO A 484 2.40 -14.73 -16.33
CA PRO A 484 1.89 -14.83 -17.69
C PRO A 484 0.72 -15.83 -17.76
N PHE A 485 -0.01 -15.84 -18.86
CA PHE A 485 -1.01 -16.87 -19.12
C PHE A 485 -0.38 -18.27 -19.08
N THR A 486 -1.03 -19.20 -18.40
CA THR A 486 -0.59 -20.61 -18.36
C THR A 486 -0.56 -21.26 -19.73
N LYS A 487 -1.52 -20.91 -20.59
CA LYS A 487 -1.59 -21.34 -22.00
C LYS A 487 -1.47 -20.12 -22.91
N ALA A 488 -0.74 -20.27 -24.00
CA ALA A 488 -0.67 -19.22 -25.01
C ALA A 488 -2.06 -18.89 -25.55
N ARG A 489 -2.31 -17.58 -25.74
CA ARG A 489 -3.53 -17.01 -26.29
C ARG A 489 -3.17 -16.21 -27.55
N LYS A 490 -4.15 -15.92 -28.38
CA LYS A 490 -3.97 -15.05 -29.54
C LYS A 490 -3.85 -13.60 -29.07
N CYS A 491 -2.73 -12.94 -29.41
CA CYS A 491 -2.55 -11.53 -29.11
C CYS A 491 -3.68 -10.71 -29.73
N ALA A 492 -4.28 -9.84 -28.94
CA ALA A 492 -5.43 -9.04 -29.35
C ALA A 492 -5.10 -8.03 -30.46
N VAL A 493 -3.83 -7.65 -30.62
CA VAL A 493 -3.37 -6.63 -31.59
C VAL A 493 -2.68 -7.23 -32.78
N THR A 494 -1.71 -8.13 -32.56
CA THR A 494 -0.89 -8.71 -33.64
C THR A 494 -1.48 -9.98 -34.26
N GLY A 495 -2.35 -10.67 -33.48
CA GLY A 495 -2.89 -11.97 -33.85
C GLY A 495 -1.92 -13.14 -33.63
N GLU A 496 -0.70 -12.89 -33.22
CA GLU A 496 0.34 -13.87 -32.92
C GLU A 496 0.02 -14.61 -31.58
N SER A 497 0.65 -15.77 -31.41
CA SER A 497 0.49 -16.56 -30.17
C SER A 497 1.36 -16.02 -29.07
N THR A 498 0.79 -15.63 -27.95
CA THR A 498 1.52 -15.07 -26.80
C THR A 498 1.04 -15.63 -25.45
N LYS A 499 1.96 -15.72 -24.48
CA LYS A 499 1.63 -15.94 -23.07
C LYS A 499 1.62 -14.63 -22.27
N ARG A 500 2.07 -13.53 -22.87
CA ARG A 500 2.13 -12.23 -22.20
C ARG A 500 0.73 -11.75 -21.87
N CYS A 501 0.51 -11.47 -20.59
CA CYS A 501 -0.74 -10.94 -20.04
C CYS A 501 -0.50 -9.50 -19.61
N VAL A 502 -1.36 -8.58 -20.01
CA VAL A 502 -1.38 -7.22 -19.49
C VAL A 502 -2.72 -6.93 -18.83
N TRP A 503 -2.72 -5.98 -17.92
CA TRP A 503 -3.95 -5.53 -17.26
C TRP A 503 -4.25 -4.08 -17.60
N LEU A 504 -5.56 -3.81 -17.75
CA LEU A 504 -6.10 -2.46 -17.91
C LEU A 504 -7.13 -2.20 -16.82
N ALA A 505 -7.06 -1.04 -16.20
CA ALA A 505 -7.99 -0.64 -15.17
C ALA A 505 -8.11 0.89 -15.07
N ARG A 506 -9.17 1.36 -14.41
CA ARG A 506 -9.17 2.74 -13.88
C ARG A 506 -8.36 2.76 -12.59
N THR A 507 -7.54 3.77 -12.41
CA THR A 507 -6.72 3.96 -11.21
C THR A 507 -7.29 5.07 -10.33
N TYR A 508 -6.87 5.11 -9.05
CA TYR A 508 -7.16 6.18 -8.10
C TYR A 508 -6.29 7.41 -8.32
#